data_e2778c4bac9d826f9c5ba2e951bc88c7
#
_entry.id   e2778c4bac9d826f9c5ba2e951bc88c7
#
_cell.length_a   1.000
_cell.length_b   1.000
_cell.length_c   1.000
_cell.angle_alpha   90.00
_cell.angle_beta   90.00
_cell.angle_gamma   90.00
#
_symmetry.space_group_name_H-M   'P 1'
#
loop_
_entity.id
_entity.type
_entity.pdbx_description
1 polymer ?
#
loop_
_entity_poly.entity_id
_entity_poly.type
_entity_poly.pdbx_seq_one_letter_code
_entity_poly.pdbx_strand_id
1 'polypeptide(L)'
;DSQITREQMAVILKNYAAKLGYTIPKTLKAVTFADNAKISSQAKEAVKSMQQAGILAGKTNNRFDPKGTATRAEVATVLRRFVEIIIDSQTANGWQQNDSGEWSYYKNGEPLKGWFSDNQKKYWMDKTTGKMFSNGWKQIDGKQYYFYADGSMAVNTTSSFPFI
;
A
#
# COMPACT_ATOMS: atom_id res chain seq x y z
N ASP A 1 8.69 -14.72 -30.56
CA ASP A 1 8.34 -14.06 -29.28
C ASP A 1 6.84 -14.20 -29.02
N SER A 2 6.47 -15.01 -28.03
CA SER A 2 5.07 -15.17 -27.64
C SER A 2 4.62 -13.91 -26.89
N GLN A 3 3.61 -13.24 -27.39
CA GLN A 3 3.01 -12.09 -26.71
C GLN A 3 2.10 -12.58 -25.57
N ILE A 4 2.20 -11.97 -24.40
CA ILE A 4 1.34 -12.27 -23.26
C ILE A 4 -0.02 -11.63 -23.43
N THR A 5 -1.10 -12.39 -23.23
CA THR A 5 -2.46 -11.82 -23.21
C THR A 5 -2.77 -11.22 -21.83
N ARG A 6 -3.76 -10.33 -21.80
CA ARG A 6 -4.15 -9.64 -20.54
C ARG A 6 -4.69 -10.61 -19.50
N GLU A 7 -5.42 -11.65 -19.89
CA GLU A 7 -5.87 -12.67 -18.94
C GLU A 7 -4.73 -13.57 -18.45
N GLN A 8 -3.76 -13.89 -19.30
CA GLN A 8 -2.56 -14.64 -18.89
C GLN A 8 -1.72 -13.83 -17.87
N MET A 9 -1.56 -12.56 -18.10
CA MET A 9 -0.86 -11.66 -17.16
C MET A 9 -1.55 -11.67 -15.78
N ALA A 10 -2.89 -11.60 -15.73
CA ALA A 10 -3.64 -11.71 -14.47
C ALA A 10 -3.35 -13.03 -13.73
N VAL A 11 -3.36 -14.15 -14.45
CA VAL A 11 -3.10 -15.48 -13.89
C VAL A 11 -1.68 -15.59 -13.35
N ILE A 12 -0.68 -15.13 -14.11
CA ILE A 12 0.73 -15.15 -13.69
C ILE A 12 0.92 -14.36 -12.39
N LEU A 13 0.40 -13.14 -12.34
CA LEU A 13 0.56 -12.28 -11.16
C LEU A 13 -0.15 -12.84 -9.92
N LYS A 14 -1.37 -13.38 -10.09
CA LYS A 14 -2.07 -14.05 -8.98
C LYS A 14 -1.29 -15.25 -8.45
N ASN A 15 -0.80 -16.10 -9.33
CA ASN A 15 -0.03 -17.29 -8.95
C ASN A 15 1.31 -16.90 -8.29
N TYR A 16 1.95 -15.83 -8.77
CA TYR A 16 3.18 -15.32 -8.18
C TYR A 16 2.96 -14.82 -6.76
N ALA A 17 1.90 -14.01 -6.53
CA ALA A 17 1.53 -13.56 -5.19
C ALA A 17 1.26 -14.75 -4.27
N ALA A 18 0.48 -15.73 -4.72
CA ALA A 18 0.17 -16.94 -3.94
C ALA A 18 1.42 -17.76 -3.59
N LYS A 19 2.36 -17.92 -4.52
CA LYS A 19 3.63 -18.63 -4.30
C LYS A 19 4.50 -17.94 -3.24
N LEU A 20 4.44 -16.62 -3.15
CA LEU A 20 5.18 -15.85 -2.15
C LEU A 20 4.42 -15.69 -0.82
N GLY A 21 3.19 -16.22 -0.71
CA GLY A 21 2.36 -16.07 0.46
C GLY A 21 1.74 -14.68 0.63
N TYR A 22 1.73 -13.85 -0.41
CA TYR A 22 1.19 -12.50 -0.36
C TYR A 22 -0.32 -12.48 -0.54
N THR A 23 -0.98 -11.66 0.27
CA THR A 23 -2.43 -11.43 0.18
C THR A 23 -2.74 -10.38 -0.88
N ILE A 24 -3.68 -10.67 -1.77
CA ILE A 24 -4.17 -9.72 -2.77
C ILE A 24 -5.30 -8.91 -2.15
N PRO A 25 -5.16 -7.59 -1.96
CA PRO A 25 -6.19 -6.77 -1.34
C PRO A 25 -7.43 -6.61 -2.23
N LYS A 26 -8.60 -6.42 -1.61
CA LYS A 26 -9.88 -6.16 -2.29
C LYS A 26 -10.33 -4.73 -2.00
N THR A 27 -9.60 -3.75 -2.52
CA THR A 27 -9.82 -2.31 -2.27
C THR A 27 -10.93 -1.73 -3.13
N LEU A 28 -11.16 -2.30 -4.32
CA LEU A 28 -12.18 -1.84 -5.25
C LEU A 28 -13.36 -2.81 -5.31
N LYS A 29 -14.54 -2.29 -5.64
CA LYS A 29 -15.69 -3.13 -5.96
C LYS A 29 -15.40 -3.99 -7.19
N ALA A 30 -15.89 -5.25 -7.19
CA ALA A 30 -15.77 -6.12 -8.34
C ALA A 30 -16.56 -5.53 -9.53
N VAL A 31 -15.94 -5.52 -10.69
CA VAL A 31 -16.55 -5.10 -11.95
C VAL A 31 -16.83 -6.32 -12.82
N THR A 32 -18.05 -6.38 -13.38
CA THR A 32 -18.36 -7.32 -14.45
C THR A 32 -18.13 -6.61 -15.79
N PHE A 33 -17.14 -7.08 -16.53
CA PHE A 33 -16.80 -6.50 -17.83
C PHE A 33 -17.81 -6.90 -18.91
N ALA A 34 -18.03 -6.03 -19.90
CA ALA A 34 -18.94 -6.29 -21.01
C ALA A 34 -18.55 -7.55 -21.82
N ASP A 35 -17.27 -7.87 -21.86
CA ASP A 35 -16.71 -9.06 -22.53
C ASP A 35 -16.34 -10.20 -21.55
N ASN A 36 -16.95 -10.22 -20.36
CA ASN A 36 -16.67 -11.21 -19.32
C ASN A 36 -16.85 -12.68 -19.80
N ALA A 37 -17.73 -12.92 -20.76
CA ALA A 37 -17.91 -14.24 -21.36
C ALA A 37 -16.69 -14.72 -22.16
N LYS A 38 -15.82 -13.80 -22.62
CA LYS A 38 -14.59 -14.11 -23.37
C LYS A 38 -13.39 -14.44 -22.44
N ILE A 39 -13.51 -14.18 -21.15
CA ILE A 39 -12.49 -14.55 -20.15
C ILE A 39 -12.55 -16.05 -19.95
N SER A 40 -11.40 -16.72 -20.10
CA SER A 40 -11.28 -18.16 -19.85
C SER A 40 -11.69 -18.50 -18.42
N SER A 41 -12.34 -19.64 -18.21
CA SER A 41 -12.82 -20.06 -16.88
C SER A 41 -11.71 -20.04 -15.83
N GLN A 42 -10.51 -20.49 -16.20
CA GLN A 42 -9.31 -20.50 -15.34
C GLN A 42 -8.80 -19.10 -14.99
N ALA A 43 -9.09 -18.08 -15.82
CA ALA A 43 -8.61 -16.72 -15.62
C ALA A 43 -9.61 -15.81 -14.88
N LYS A 44 -10.89 -16.19 -14.81
CA LYS A 44 -11.96 -15.35 -14.23
C LYS A 44 -11.62 -14.85 -12.82
N GLU A 45 -11.21 -15.75 -11.94
CA GLU A 45 -10.88 -15.39 -10.57
C GLU A 45 -9.60 -14.52 -10.48
N ALA A 46 -8.61 -14.78 -11.34
CA ALA A 46 -7.41 -13.96 -11.39
C ALA A 46 -7.69 -12.54 -11.89
N VAL A 47 -8.48 -12.41 -12.96
CA VAL A 47 -8.89 -11.12 -13.50
C VAL A 47 -9.66 -10.32 -12.46
N LYS A 48 -10.62 -10.96 -11.76
CA LYS A 48 -11.39 -10.33 -10.68
C LYS A 48 -10.47 -9.86 -9.54
N SER A 49 -9.58 -10.72 -9.06
CA SER A 49 -8.65 -10.38 -7.97
C SER A 49 -7.73 -9.20 -8.34
N MET A 50 -7.13 -9.22 -9.53
CA MET A 50 -6.26 -8.15 -10.01
C MET A 50 -7.02 -6.84 -10.25
N GLN A 51 -8.28 -6.92 -10.69
CA GLN A 51 -9.14 -5.75 -10.84
C GLN A 51 -9.52 -5.16 -9.48
N GLN A 52 -9.93 -5.99 -8.52
CA GLN A 52 -10.28 -5.53 -7.18
C GLN A 52 -9.10 -4.93 -6.42
N ALA A 53 -7.89 -5.39 -6.68
CA ALA A 53 -6.66 -4.81 -6.13
C ALA A 53 -6.23 -3.50 -6.83
N GLY A 54 -6.88 -3.10 -7.93
CA GLY A 54 -6.49 -1.91 -8.71
C GLY A 54 -5.25 -2.11 -9.59
N ILE A 55 -4.76 -3.35 -9.72
CA ILE A 55 -3.56 -3.68 -10.50
C ILE A 55 -3.88 -3.72 -12.00
N LEU A 56 -4.98 -4.37 -12.37
CA LEU A 56 -5.48 -4.42 -13.75
C LEU A 56 -6.81 -3.66 -13.85
N ALA A 57 -6.88 -2.72 -14.78
CA ALA A 57 -8.09 -1.98 -15.10
C ALA A 57 -8.71 -2.50 -16.41
N GLY A 58 -10.01 -2.21 -16.59
CA GLY A 58 -10.67 -2.35 -17.88
C GLY A 58 -10.22 -1.29 -18.88
N LYS A 59 -10.57 -1.49 -20.14
CA LYS A 59 -10.44 -0.54 -21.24
C LYS A 59 -11.77 0.24 -21.43
N THR A 60 -11.81 1.10 -22.41
CA THR A 60 -13.03 1.82 -22.83
C THR A 60 -14.22 0.88 -23.03
N ASN A 61 -15.45 1.39 -22.87
CA ASN A 61 -16.69 0.64 -22.99
C ASN A 61 -16.79 -0.56 -22.02
N ASN A 62 -16.24 -0.44 -20.82
CA ASN A 62 -16.23 -1.48 -19.79
C ASN A 62 -15.73 -2.85 -20.29
N ARG A 63 -14.74 -2.90 -21.16
CA ARG A 63 -14.15 -4.15 -21.67
C ARG A 63 -12.85 -4.46 -20.94
N PHE A 64 -12.61 -5.75 -20.70
CA PHE A 64 -11.33 -6.24 -20.20
C PHE A 64 -10.35 -6.55 -21.32
N ASP A 65 -10.84 -7.02 -22.47
CA ASP A 65 -10.06 -7.48 -23.63
C ASP A 65 -9.11 -8.65 -23.28
N PRO A 66 -9.67 -9.79 -22.81
CA PRO A 66 -8.85 -10.86 -22.20
C PRO A 66 -7.83 -11.49 -23.14
N LYS A 67 -8.16 -11.60 -24.43
CA LYS A 67 -7.30 -12.17 -25.47
C LYS A 67 -6.41 -11.15 -26.16
N GLY A 68 -6.64 -9.86 -25.90
CA GLY A 68 -5.76 -8.79 -26.39
C GLY A 68 -4.38 -8.88 -25.75
N THR A 69 -3.37 -8.59 -26.55
CA THR A 69 -1.97 -8.55 -26.10
C THR A 69 -1.70 -7.26 -25.31
N ALA A 70 -0.99 -7.38 -24.22
CA ALA A 70 -0.54 -6.23 -23.45
C ALA A 70 0.65 -5.54 -24.14
N THR A 71 0.58 -4.23 -24.28
CA THR A 71 1.72 -3.43 -24.72
C THR A 71 2.81 -3.38 -23.64
N ARG A 72 4.05 -3.03 -24.04
CA ARG A 72 5.15 -2.85 -23.07
C ARG A 72 4.80 -1.84 -21.97
N ALA A 73 4.14 -0.73 -22.34
CA ALA A 73 3.72 0.30 -21.38
C ALA A 73 2.65 -0.22 -20.41
N GLU A 74 1.67 -1.00 -20.89
CA GLU A 74 0.67 -1.65 -20.03
C GLU A 74 1.33 -2.63 -19.06
N VAL A 75 2.22 -3.50 -19.55
CA VAL A 75 2.98 -4.45 -18.70
C VAL A 75 3.77 -3.70 -17.62
N ALA A 76 4.53 -2.67 -17.99
CA ALA A 76 5.30 -1.87 -17.04
C ALA A 76 4.41 -1.23 -15.96
N THR A 77 3.26 -0.66 -16.36
CA THR A 77 2.30 -0.07 -15.43
C THR A 77 1.72 -1.10 -14.47
N VAL A 78 1.36 -2.27 -14.99
CA VAL A 78 0.79 -3.36 -14.18
C VAL A 78 1.82 -3.93 -13.22
N LEU A 79 3.06 -4.13 -13.64
CA LEU A 79 4.14 -4.60 -12.78
C LEU A 79 4.47 -3.59 -11.68
N ARG A 80 4.55 -2.30 -12.00
CA ARG A 80 4.75 -1.25 -11.00
C ARG A 80 3.65 -1.28 -9.94
N ARG A 81 2.37 -1.31 -10.33
CA ARG A 81 1.24 -1.42 -9.39
C ARG A 81 1.29 -2.71 -8.58
N PHE A 82 1.68 -3.81 -9.18
CA PHE A 82 1.81 -5.08 -8.47
C PHE A 82 2.88 -5.00 -7.37
N VAL A 83 4.04 -4.43 -7.67
CA VAL A 83 5.11 -4.22 -6.68
C VAL A 83 4.59 -3.31 -5.55
N GLU A 84 4.08 -2.13 -5.86
CA GLU A 84 3.59 -1.15 -4.88
C GLU A 84 2.46 -1.71 -3.99
N ILE A 85 1.47 -2.39 -4.58
CA ILE A 85 0.26 -2.81 -3.87
C ILE A 85 0.43 -4.16 -3.17
N ILE A 86 1.21 -5.08 -3.72
CA ILE A 86 1.34 -6.45 -3.19
C ILE A 86 2.66 -6.64 -2.45
N ILE A 87 3.77 -6.29 -3.06
CA ILE A 87 5.09 -6.59 -2.49
C ILE A 87 5.44 -5.58 -1.41
N ASP A 88 5.48 -4.30 -1.75
CA ASP A 88 5.92 -3.25 -0.81
C ASP A 88 4.99 -3.13 0.39
N SER A 89 3.66 -3.23 0.17
CA SER A 89 2.68 -3.17 1.26
C SER A 89 2.82 -4.29 2.29
N GLN A 90 3.41 -5.43 1.93
CA GLN A 90 3.53 -6.60 2.81
C GLN A 90 4.97 -6.88 3.27
N THR A 91 5.96 -6.22 2.64
CA THR A 91 7.38 -6.36 3.00
C THR A 91 7.98 -5.11 3.60
N ALA A 92 7.24 -4.00 3.59
CA ALA A 92 7.72 -2.75 4.16
C ALA A 92 8.16 -2.94 5.62
N ASN A 93 9.37 -2.54 5.94
CA ASN A 93 9.93 -2.53 7.29
C ASN A 93 10.68 -1.22 7.52
N GLY A 94 10.64 -0.72 8.75
CA GLY A 94 11.32 0.51 9.12
C GLY A 94 10.56 1.78 8.71
N TRP A 95 11.26 2.90 8.74
CA TRP A 95 10.72 4.20 8.40
C TRP A 95 10.45 4.34 6.91
N GLN A 96 9.23 4.77 6.56
CA GLN A 96 8.80 5.04 5.19
C GLN A 96 8.16 6.42 5.10
N GLN A 97 8.43 7.15 4.04
CA GLN A 97 7.81 8.44 3.74
C GLN A 97 6.94 8.30 2.50
N ASN A 98 5.71 8.78 2.57
CA ASN A 98 4.81 8.81 1.41
C ASN A 98 5.08 10.03 0.51
N ASP A 99 4.41 10.10 -0.64
CA ASP A 99 4.53 11.18 -1.63
C ASP A 99 4.12 12.56 -1.08
N SER A 100 3.36 12.60 0.02
CA SER A 100 2.96 13.82 0.74
C SER A 100 3.97 14.24 1.82
N GLY A 101 5.08 13.52 1.96
CA GLY A 101 6.11 13.80 2.95
C GLY A 101 5.78 13.30 4.37
N GLU A 102 4.70 12.54 4.56
CA GLU A 102 4.29 12.00 5.86
C GLU A 102 5.05 10.71 6.17
N TRP A 103 5.56 10.58 7.39
CA TRP A 103 6.31 9.41 7.84
C TRP A 103 5.42 8.39 8.55
N SER A 104 5.71 7.12 8.34
CA SER A 104 5.17 5.98 9.07
C SER A 104 6.28 4.96 9.33
N TYR A 105 6.14 4.16 10.38
CA TYR A 105 7.05 3.03 10.63
C TYR A 105 6.32 1.74 10.38
N TYR A 106 6.88 0.90 9.53
CA TYR A 106 6.29 -0.38 9.14
C TYR A 106 7.00 -1.55 9.80
N LYS A 107 6.24 -2.58 10.10
CA LYS A 107 6.74 -3.89 10.53
C LYS A 107 5.96 -4.97 9.80
N ASN A 108 6.66 -5.74 8.95
CA ASN A 108 6.05 -6.78 8.11
C ASN A 108 4.88 -6.26 7.26
N GLY A 109 5.04 -5.10 6.65
CA GLY A 109 4.04 -4.48 5.77
C GLY A 109 2.94 -3.70 6.48
N GLU A 110 2.84 -3.79 7.81
CA GLU A 110 1.82 -3.09 8.59
C GLU A 110 2.38 -1.84 9.26
N PRO A 111 1.72 -0.67 9.14
CA PRO A 111 2.14 0.52 9.84
C PRO A 111 1.90 0.39 11.34
N LEU A 112 2.90 0.69 12.14
CA LEU A 112 2.74 0.73 13.60
C LEU A 112 1.79 1.85 14.01
N LYS A 113 1.09 1.64 15.13
CA LYS A 113 0.08 2.55 15.67
C LYS A 113 0.30 2.78 17.15
N GLY A 114 0.00 3.99 17.63
CA GLY A 114 0.19 4.36 19.02
C GLY A 114 1.66 4.69 19.34
N TRP A 115 2.05 4.41 20.57
CA TRP A 115 3.41 4.66 21.03
C TRP A 115 4.41 3.70 20.39
N PHE A 116 5.52 4.25 19.93
CA PHE A 116 6.61 3.51 19.32
C PHE A 116 7.95 4.07 19.80
N SER A 117 8.94 3.19 19.98
CA SER A 117 10.30 3.60 20.36
C SER A 117 11.31 3.05 19.36
N ASP A 118 12.19 3.92 18.90
CA ASP A 118 13.30 3.59 18.01
C ASP A 118 14.54 4.41 18.39
N ASN A 119 15.71 3.77 18.44
CA ASN A 119 16.99 4.41 18.77
C ASN A 119 16.91 5.33 20.02
N GLN A 120 16.31 4.85 21.12
CA GLN A 120 16.11 5.56 22.39
C GLN A 120 15.20 6.80 22.32
N LYS A 121 14.58 7.08 21.18
CA LYS A 121 13.57 8.11 20.98
C LYS A 121 12.17 7.50 20.98
N LYS A 122 11.19 8.28 21.47
CA LYS A 122 9.77 7.88 21.44
C LYS A 122 9.03 8.69 20.39
N TYR A 123 8.10 8.02 19.71
CA TYR A 123 7.29 8.57 18.66
C TYR A 123 5.81 8.23 18.91
N TRP A 124 4.92 9.03 18.35
CA TRP A 124 3.50 8.74 18.33
C TRP A 124 3.03 8.52 16.90
N MET A 125 2.49 7.33 16.65
CA MET A 125 1.88 6.96 15.39
C MET A 125 0.36 7.07 15.54
N ASP A 126 -0.31 7.74 14.61
CA ASP A 126 -1.76 7.89 14.63
C ASP A 126 -2.46 6.53 14.72
N LYS A 127 -3.42 6.39 15.64
CA LYS A 127 -4.08 5.10 15.92
C LYS A 127 -4.91 4.57 14.74
N THR A 128 -5.30 5.44 13.82
CA THR A 128 -6.10 5.08 12.63
C THR A 128 -5.22 4.86 11.41
N THR A 129 -4.37 5.83 11.10
CA THR A 129 -3.61 5.88 9.85
C THR A 129 -2.19 5.33 9.96
N GLY A 130 -1.62 5.23 11.16
CA GLY A 130 -0.22 4.87 11.37
C GLY A 130 0.77 5.98 11.01
N LYS A 131 0.30 7.21 10.74
CA LYS A 131 1.18 8.35 10.43
C LYS A 131 1.85 8.88 11.69
N MET A 132 3.13 9.24 11.58
CA MET A 132 3.89 9.85 12.65
C MET A 132 3.40 11.28 12.94
N PHE A 133 3.13 11.58 14.18
CA PHE A 133 2.88 12.95 14.62
C PHE A 133 4.21 13.68 14.86
N SER A 134 4.31 14.93 14.42
CA SER A 134 5.52 15.76 14.58
C SER A 134 5.18 17.23 14.74
N ASN A 135 6.16 17.99 15.19
CA ASN A 135 6.16 19.45 15.24
C ASN A 135 4.96 20.06 15.99
N GLY A 136 4.86 19.75 17.28
CA GLY A 136 3.82 20.38 18.10
C GLY A 136 3.40 19.60 19.33
N TRP A 137 2.37 20.13 19.99
CA TRP A 137 1.73 19.54 21.17
C TRP A 137 0.61 18.58 20.73
N LYS A 138 0.53 17.45 21.42
CA LYS A 138 -0.55 16.47 21.24
C LYS A 138 -1.03 15.94 22.57
N GLN A 139 -2.34 15.93 22.76
CA GLN A 139 -2.95 15.25 23.90
C GLN A 139 -3.13 13.77 23.60
N ILE A 140 -2.58 12.93 24.47
CA ILE A 140 -2.64 11.47 24.36
C ILE A 140 -3.01 10.93 25.74
N ASP A 141 -4.14 10.21 25.81
CA ASP A 141 -4.64 9.57 27.04
C ASP A 141 -4.67 10.56 28.23
N GLY A 142 -5.15 11.80 27.99
CA GLY A 142 -5.32 12.87 28.98
C GLY A 142 -4.05 13.66 29.34
N LYS A 143 -2.89 13.31 28.81
CA LYS A 143 -1.60 13.98 29.05
C LYS A 143 -1.15 14.73 27.80
N GLN A 144 -0.44 15.85 27.98
CA GLN A 144 0.15 16.64 26.90
C GLN A 144 1.58 16.21 26.65
N TYR A 145 1.92 16.01 25.37
CA TYR A 145 3.26 15.65 24.90
C TYR A 145 3.68 16.61 23.79
N TYR A 146 4.93 17.01 23.78
CA TYR A 146 5.50 17.78 22.68
C TYR A 146 6.35 16.86 21.79
N PHE A 147 6.24 17.03 20.48
CA PHE A 147 7.02 16.30 19.48
C PHE A 147 7.83 17.28 18.64
N TYR A 148 9.09 16.99 18.44
CA TYR A 148 9.97 17.78 17.58
C TYR A 148 9.61 17.60 16.09
N ALA A 149 10.27 18.37 15.21
CA ALA A 149 10.08 18.26 13.77
C ALA A 149 10.44 16.89 13.19
N ASP A 150 11.39 16.18 13.83
CA ASP A 150 11.77 14.81 13.49
C ASP A 150 10.79 13.76 14.04
N GLY A 151 9.69 14.17 14.68
CA GLY A 151 8.68 13.32 15.28
C GLY A 151 9.07 12.74 16.64
N SER A 152 10.27 12.97 17.15
CA SER A 152 10.65 12.47 18.46
C SER A 152 9.97 13.24 19.60
N MET A 153 9.49 12.51 20.61
CA MET A 153 8.87 13.10 21.80
C MET A 153 9.95 13.81 22.65
N ALA A 154 9.64 15.04 23.09
CA ALA A 154 10.46 15.73 24.06
C ALA A 154 10.48 14.94 25.38
N VAL A 155 11.67 14.58 25.83
CA VAL A 155 11.90 14.06 27.19
C VAL A 155 12.24 15.20 28.10
N ASN A 156 11.79 15.14 29.38
CA ASN A 156 12.02 16.18 30.38
C ASN A 156 13.53 16.31 30.63
N THR A 157 14.17 17.16 29.83
CA THR A 157 15.46 17.71 30.22
C THR A 157 15.14 18.99 31.01
N THR A 158 15.56 19.05 32.26
CA THR A 158 15.55 20.24 33.09
C THR A 158 16.36 21.35 32.44
N SER A 159 15.81 22.03 31.45
CA SER A 159 16.28 23.29 30.92
C SER A 159 15.13 24.00 30.22
N SER A 160 14.64 25.02 30.95
CA SER A 160 13.85 26.18 30.49
C SER A 160 13.23 26.09 29.08
N PHE A 161 11.94 25.74 29.04
CA PHE A 161 11.10 26.12 27.92
C PHE A 161 10.99 27.65 27.88
N PRO A 162 11.21 28.31 26.76
CA PRO A 162 10.78 29.69 26.63
C PRO A 162 9.25 29.69 26.63
N PHE A 163 8.68 30.19 27.70
CA PHE A 163 7.27 30.62 27.72
C PHE A 163 7.15 31.83 26.79
N ILE A 164 6.28 31.72 25.80
CA ILE A 164 5.65 32.86 25.15
C ILE A 164 4.20 32.89 25.59
#